data_2bef7eab4be62b494fb846a2d6fc669c
#
_entry.id   2bef7eab4be62b494fb846a2d6fc669c
#
_cell.length_a   1.000
_cell.length_b   1.000
_cell.length_c   1.000
_cell.angle_alpha   90.00
_cell.angle_beta   90.00
_cell.angle_gamma   90.00
#
_symmetry.space_group_name_H-M   'P 1'
#
loop_
_entity.id
_entity.type
_entity.pdbx_description
1 polymer ?
#
loop_
_entity_poly.entity_id
_entity_poly.type
_entity_poly.pdbx_seq_one_letter_code
_entity_poly.pdbx_strand_id
1 'polypeptide(L)' 'MKTEQLIPLCQRYKALLLDSDEHTIAIAVVDAPAPELMEALRFATQKRIDIECWSQDRMDKR' A
#
# COMPACT_ATOMS: atom_id res chain seq x y z
N MET A 1 -13.04 1.67 8.44
CA MET A 1 -11.89 2.58 8.26
C MET A 1 -11.91 3.20 6.88
N LYS A 2 -11.56 4.45 6.79
CA LYS A 2 -11.54 5.18 5.51
C LYS A 2 -10.20 5.02 4.82
N THR A 3 -10.22 4.92 3.51
CA THR A 3 -9.01 4.82 2.71
C THR A 3 -8.06 5.99 2.96
N GLU A 4 -8.59 7.15 3.27
CA GLU A 4 -7.80 8.35 3.55
C GLU A 4 -6.78 8.13 4.68
N GLN A 5 -7.08 7.24 5.62
CA GLN A 5 -6.18 6.96 6.73
C GLN A 5 -4.97 6.14 6.29
N LEU A 6 -5.08 5.48 5.13
CA LEU A 6 -3.99 4.66 4.61
C LEU A 6 -3.02 5.47 3.75
N ILE A 7 -3.45 6.59 3.20
CA ILE A 7 -2.61 7.41 2.33
C ILE A 7 -1.36 7.92 3.05
N PRO A 8 -1.45 8.52 4.25
CA PRO A 8 -0.25 8.95 4.96
C PRO A 8 0.68 7.78 5.28
N LEU A 9 0.09 6.63 5.63
CA LEU A 9 0.88 5.45 5.92
C LEU A 9 1.65 4.97 4.71
N CYS A 10 0.99 4.92 3.55
CA CYS A 10 1.63 4.53 2.31
C CYS A 10 2.75 5.49 1.92
N GLN A 11 2.52 6.80 2.08
CA GLN A 11 3.54 7.80 1.77
C GLN A 11 4.76 7.66 2.65
N ARG A 12 4.55 7.33 3.91
CA ARG A 12 5.64 7.15 4.86
C ARG A 12 6.58 6.03 4.43
N TYR A 13 6.05 4.99 3.81
CA TYR A 13 6.82 3.84 3.38
C TYR A 13 7.09 3.83 1.87
N LYS A 14 6.85 4.96 1.21
CA LYS A 14 7.06 5.10 -0.24
C LYS A 14 6.24 4.09 -1.03
N ALA A 15 5.05 3.82 -0.56
CA ALA A 15 4.10 2.95 -1.23
C ALA A 15 3.04 3.78 -1.93
N LEU A 16 2.37 3.18 -2.91
CA LEU A 16 1.30 3.83 -3.65
C LEU A 16 0.03 3.01 -3.52
N LEU A 17 -1.05 3.65 -3.10
CA LEU A 17 -2.35 3.00 -3.06
C LEU A 17 -2.90 2.95 -4.48
N LEU A 18 -3.04 1.74 -5.01
CA LEU A 18 -3.50 1.52 -6.38
C LEU A 18 -5.01 1.43 -6.47
N ASP A 19 -5.61 0.68 -5.56
CA ASP A 19 -7.04 0.44 -5.59
C ASP A 19 -7.51 0.04 -4.20
N SER A 20 -8.80 0.20 -3.97
CA SER A 20 -9.41 -0.16 -2.70
C SER A 20 -10.87 -0.50 -2.95
N ASP A 21 -11.30 -1.68 -2.54
CA ASP A 21 -12.71 -2.04 -2.58
C ASP A 21 -13.15 -2.59 -1.22
N GLU A 22 -14.31 -3.22 -1.16
CA GLU A 22 -14.86 -3.68 0.11
C GLU A 22 -14.06 -4.82 0.74
N HIS A 23 -13.35 -5.58 -0.06
CA HIS A 23 -12.67 -6.79 0.40
C HIS A 23 -11.17 -6.78 0.19
N THR A 24 -10.68 -5.92 -0.67
CA THR A 24 -9.29 -5.95 -1.08
C THR A 24 -8.71 -4.56 -1.21
N ILE A 25 -7.43 -4.44 -0.90
CA ILE A 25 -6.68 -3.21 -1.08
C ILE A 25 -5.43 -3.56 -1.86
N ALA A 26 -5.13 -2.78 -2.91
CA ALA A 26 -3.96 -3.02 -3.76
C ALA A 26 -2.97 -1.89 -3.57
N ILE A 27 -1.73 -2.24 -3.31
CA ILE A 27 -0.67 -1.29 -3.00
C ILE A 27 0.58 -1.64 -3.80
N ALA A 28 1.22 -0.63 -4.37
CA ALA A 28 2.50 -0.80 -5.05
C ALA A 28 3.63 -0.31 -4.15
N VAL A 29 4.72 -1.05 -4.15
CA VAL A 29 5.92 -0.68 -3.39
C VAL A 29 7.13 -0.76 -4.29
N VAL A 30 8.18 0.00 -3.96
CA VAL A 30 9.44 -0.07 -4.67
C VAL A 30 10.30 -1.14 -3.99
N ASP A 31 10.88 -2.02 -4.77
CA ASP A 31 11.73 -3.13 -4.33
C ASP A 31 10.94 -4.20 -3.59
N ALA A 32 10.82 -4.10 -2.28
CA ALA A 32 10.14 -5.11 -1.48
C ALA A 32 9.31 -4.44 -0.40
N PRO A 33 8.19 -5.06 0.00
CA PRO A 33 7.38 -4.49 1.07
C PRO A 33 8.12 -4.53 2.41
N ALA A 34 8.03 -3.44 3.15
CA ALA A 34 8.58 -3.39 4.49
C ALA A 34 7.68 -4.21 5.42
N PRO A 35 8.24 -5.06 6.29
CA PRO A 35 7.42 -5.82 7.24
C PRO A 35 6.56 -4.91 8.11
N GLU A 36 7.10 -3.76 8.50
CA GLU A 36 6.36 -2.80 9.31
C GLU A 36 5.13 -2.26 8.58
N LEU A 37 5.27 -2.03 7.28
CA LEU A 37 4.14 -1.57 6.47
C LEU A 37 3.06 -2.64 6.42
N MET A 38 3.45 -3.89 6.22
CA MET A 38 2.50 -4.99 6.15
C MET A 38 1.72 -5.12 7.45
N GLU A 39 2.42 -5.05 8.58
CA GLU A 39 1.76 -5.13 9.88
C GLU A 39 0.83 -3.94 10.10
N ALA A 40 1.29 -2.75 9.76
CA ALA A 40 0.46 -1.55 9.93
C ALA A 40 -0.81 -1.63 9.10
N LEU A 41 -0.71 -2.13 7.86
CA LEU A 41 -1.88 -2.29 7.02
C LEU A 41 -2.84 -3.32 7.57
N ARG A 42 -2.33 -4.40 8.12
CA ARG A 42 -3.18 -5.43 8.72
C ARG A 42 -3.92 -4.93 9.94
N PHE A 43 -3.31 -4.06 10.71
CA PHE A 43 -3.99 -3.43 11.85
C PHE A 43 -4.96 -2.35 11.40
N ALA A 44 -4.64 -1.66 10.30
CA ALA A 44 -5.46 -0.56 9.82
C ALA A 44 -6.70 -1.04 9.08
N THR A 45 -6.65 -2.23 8.50
CA THR A 45 -7.76 -2.75 7.73
C THR A 45 -7.82 -4.27 7.85
N GLN A 46 -9.03 -4.81 7.75
CA GLN A 46 -9.23 -6.26 7.75
C GLN A 46 -9.33 -6.79 6.32
N LYS A 47 -9.16 -5.92 5.34
CA LYS A 47 -9.23 -6.31 3.94
C LYS A 47 -8.00 -7.12 3.54
N ARG A 48 -8.16 -7.89 2.48
CA ARG A 48 -7.04 -8.59 1.87
C ARG A 48 -6.11 -7.56 1.24
N ILE A 49 -4.82 -7.73 1.47
CA ILE A 49 -3.81 -6.79 0.97
C ILE A 49 -3.04 -7.44 -0.17
N ASP A 50 -3.11 -6.83 -1.34
CA ASP A 50 -2.36 -7.25 -2.52
C ASP A 50 -1.19 -6.28 -2.71
N ILE A 51 0.02 -6.81 -2.74
CA ILE A 51 1.22 -6.00 -2.89
C ILE A 51 1.83 -6.25 -4.26
N GLU A 52 2.12 -5.18 -5.00
CA GLU A 52 2.86 -5.24 -6.25
C GLU A 52 4.21 -4.56 -6.06
N CYS A 53 5.25 -5.18 -6.59
CA CYS A 53 6.59 -4.58 -6.57
C CYS A 53 6.82 -3.86 -7.88
N TRP A 54 7.04 -2.55 -7.80
CA TRP A 54 7.26 -1.71 -8.97
C TRP A 54 8.71 -1.22 -8.98
N SER A 55 9.21 -0.93 -10.17
CA SER A 55 10.50 -0.26 -10.28
C SER A 55 10.36 1.21 -9.88
N GLN A 56 11.48 1.82 -9.55
CA GLN A 56 11.49 3.24 -9.19
C GLN A 56 10.98 4.09 -10.36
N ASP A 57 11.39 3.75 -11.59
CA ASP A 57 10.95 4.48 -12.77
C ASP A 57 9.44 4.44 -12.93
N ARG A 58 8.85 3.26 -12.76
CA ARG A 58 7.42 3.12 -12.87
C ARG A 58 6.68 3.90 -11.80
N MET A 59 7.23 3.89 -10.59
CA MET A 59 6.64 4.61 -9.48
C MET A 59 6.66 6.13 -9.74
N ASP A 60 7.74 6.62 -10.32
CA ASP A 60 7.88 8.04 -10.63
C ASP A 60 6.96 8.50 -11.74
N LYS A 61 6.61 7.61 -12.65
CA LYS A 61 5.77 7.94 -13.81
C LYS A 61 4.27 7.80 -13.58
N ARG A 62 3.88 7.40 -12.44
CA ARG A 62 2.47 7.18 -12.13
C ARG A 62 1.60 8.43 -12.25
#